data_666524eacb830f155cc552b9149d4a85
#
_entry.id   666524eacb830f155cc552b9149d4a85
#
_cell.length_a   1.000
_cell.length_b   1.000
_cell.length_c   1.000
_cell.angle_alpha   90.00
_cell.angle_beta   90.00
_cell.angle_gamma   90.00
#
_symmetry.space_group_name_H-M   'P 1'
#
loop_
_entity.id
_entity.type
_entity.pdbx_description
1 polymer ?
#
loop_
_entity_poly.entity_id
_entity_poly.type
_entity_poly.pdbx_seq_one_letter_code
_entity_poly.pdbx_strand_id
1 'polypeptide(L)'
;MSTAKFDRAALEAMLVGLRPKLHRYSARMVGSTIEGEDIVQEAAVKALAAHDGGAPVERPEQWLFRIAHNAAQDHLRRRQRERSRMTEADMTGMEDHSASAEARLAAAASLRSFMQLTLAQRSAVILVDVLGLSLFETCEVTGATLAATKAALHRGRAELKALASAPDDMPVPKLDPEEERRLRRYVDLFNARDFDGVRALIAEDIQVDVVNRTRLQGKKEASTYFGNYDRISDWALSLGFVDGRPAILICNPQADRAVRGFVLVDWSGEEVVRIRDFRHAPYCVDEADIRFGAD
;
A
#
# COMPACT_ATOMS: atom_id res chain seq x y z
N MET A 1 -3.12 -27.77 31.03
CA MET A 1 -2.23 -26.69 30.53
C MET A 1 -3.10 -25.52 30.14
N SER A 2 -2.98 -24.40 30.84
CA SER A 2 -3.79 -23.20 30.56
C SER A 2 -3.34 -22.62 29.24
N THR A 3 -4.15 -22.68 28.21
CA THR A 3 -3.95 -21.91 26.99
C THR A 3 -4.02 -20.43 27.36
N ALA A 4 -2.89 -19.75 27.40
CA ALA A 4 -2.88 -18.30 27.58
C ALA A 4 -3.87 -17.72 26.58
N LYS A 5 -4.91 -17.10 27.08
CA LYS A 5 -5.94 -16.48 26.24
C LYS A 5 -5.23 -15.43 25.39
N PHE A 6 -5.30 -15.56 24.07
CA PHE A 6 -4.77 -14.56 23.14
C PHE A 6 -5.51 -13.25 23.45
N ASP A 7 -4.81 -12.33 24.12
CA ASP A 7 -5.39 -11.11 24.63
C ASP A 7 -5.26 -9.94 23.64
N ARG A 8 -5.91 -8.83 23.93
CA ARG A 8 -5.93 -7.65 23.08
C ARG A 8 -4.52 -7.06 22.90
N ALA A 9 -3.70 -7.04 23.95
CA ALA A 9 -2.34 -6.50 23.87
C ALA A 9 -1.46 -7.36 22.96
N ALA A 10 -1.60 -8.69 23.03
CA ALA A 10 -0.92 -9.60 22.11
C ALA A 10 -1.37 -9.40 20.65
N LEU A 11 -2.67 -9.15 20.41
CA LEU A 11 -3.19 -8.83 19.08
C LEU A 11 -2.62 -7.52 18.56
N GLU A 12 -2.60 -6.46 19.36
CA GLU A 12 -2.06 -5.16 18.99
C GLU A 12 -0.55 -5.25 18.66
N ALA A 13 0.22 -5.95 19.48
CA ALA A 13 1.64 -6.21 19.22
C ALA A 13 1.85 -7.00 17.92
N MET A 14 1.01 -8.00 17.66
CA MET A 14 1.07 -8.80 16.43
C MET A 14 0.69 -7.96 15.20
N LEU A 15 -0.34 -7.12 15.28
CA LEU A 15 -0.71 -6.19 14.21
C LEU A 15 0.45 -5.27 13.83
N VAL A 16 1.16 -4.73 14.83
CA VAL A 16 2.36 -3.91 14.59
C VAL A 16 3.45 -4.72 13.90
N GLY A 17 3.76 -5.92 14.39
CA GLY A 17 4.82 -6.77 13.85
C GLY A 17 4.52 -7.32 12.45
N LEU A 18 3.27 -7.64 12.16
CA LEU A 18 2.85 -8.18 10.86
C LEU A 18 2.48 -7.09 9.83
N ARG A 19 2.37 -5.83 10.23
CA ARG A 19 1.94 -4.75 9.34
C ARG A 19 2.71 -4.70 8.01
N PRO A 20 4.06 -4.80 7.96
CA PRO A 20 4.79 -4.83 6.69
C PRO A 20 4.41 -6.01 5.80
N LYS A 21 4.23 -7.21 6.39
CA LYS A 21 3.82 -8.41 5.64
C LYS A 21 2.37 -8.28 5.12
N LEU A 22 1.45 -7.80 5.96
CA LEU A 22 0.05 -7.56 5.58
C LEU A 22 -0.03 -6.50 4.47
N HIS A 23 0.78 -5.44 4.55
CA HIS A 23 0.88 -4.42 3.52
C HIS A 23 1.42 -4.99 2.22
N ARG A 24 2.53 -5.75 2.27
CA ARG A 24 3.11 -6.42 1.11
C ARG A 24 2.10 -7.32 0.39
N TYR A 25 1.30 -8.06 1.16
CA TYR A 25 0.20 -8.84 0.64
C TYR A 25 -0.86 -7.96 -0.04
N SER A 26 -1.39 -6.99 0.71
CA SER A 26 -2.51 -6.16 0.28
C SER A 26 -2.17 -5.29 -0.94
N ALA A 27 -0.98 -4.69 -0.97
CA ALA A 27 -0.51 -3.88 -2.09
C ALA A 27 -0.45 -4.68 -3.39
N ARG A 28 0.13 -5.91 -3.35
CA ARG A 28 0.16 -6.82 -4.52
C ARG A 28 -1.22 -7.34 -4.91
N MET A 29 -2.12 -7.52 -3.93
CA MET A 29 -3.49 -7.93 -4.22
C MET A 29 -4.28 -6.88 -5.00
N VAL A 30 -4.08 -5.59 -4.73
CA VAL A 30 -4.87 -4.50 -5.33
C VAL A 30 -4.09 -3.66 -6.35
N GLY A 31 -2.77 -3.85 -6.44
CA GLY A 31 -1.90 -3.15 -7.39
C GLY A 31 -1.57 -1.71 -6.99
N SER A 32 -1.62 -1.39 -5.71
CA SER A 32 -1.32 -0.07 -5.17
C SER A 32 -0.87 -0.14 -3.72
N THR A 33 0.26 0.46 -3.39
CA THR A 33 0.77 0.63 -2.03
C THR A 33 -0.17 1.44 -1.15
N ILE A 34 -0.75 2.47 -1.72
CA ILE A 34 -1.66 3.39 -1.04
C ILE A 34 -2.95 2.66 -0.62
N GLU A 35 -3.58 1.97 -1.58
CA GLU A 35 -4.78 1.17 -1.34
C GLU A 35 -4.48 -0.06 -0.46
N GLY A 36 -3.28 -0.64 -0.59
CA GLY A 36 -2.80 -1.72 0.26
C GLY A 36 -2.75 -1.33 1.73
N GLU A 37 -2.31 -0.11 2.03
CA GLU A 37 -2.30 0.42 3.40
C GLU A 37 -3.71 0.66 3.94
N ASP A 38 -4.64 1.14 3.11
CA ASP A 38 -6.05 1.29 3.50
C ASP A 38 -6.67 -0.06 3.88
N ILE A 39 -6.34 -1.12 3.13
CA ILE A 39 -6.78 -2.50 3.45
C ILE A 39 -6.19 -2.99 4.76
N VAL A 40 -4.91 -2.72 5.04
CA VAL A 40 -4.27 -3.09 6.31
C VAL A 40 -4.95 -2.39 7.48
N GLN A 41 -5.27 -1.10 7.36
CA GLN A 41 -6.00 -0.36 8.38
C GLN A 41 -7.41 -0.94 8.59
N GLU A 42 -8.14 -1.22 7.51
CA GLU A 42 -9.47 -1.86 7.58
C GLU A 42 -9.39 -3.24 8.24
N ALA A 43 -8.38 -4.04 7.87
CA ALA A 43 -8.16 -5.37 8.45
C ALA A 43 -7.84 -5.30 9.95
N ALA A 44 -7.02 -4.33 10.37
CA ALA A 44 -6.70 -4.12 11.78
C ALA A 44 -7.95 -3.75 12.60
N VAL A 45 -8.78 -2.85 12.10
CA VAL A 45 -10.05 -2.47 12.75
C VAL A 45 -10.99 -3.68 12.86
N LYS A 46 -11.15 -4.46 11.79
CA LYS A 46 -11.97 -5.68 11.78
C LYS A 46 -11.44 -6.74 12.75
N ALA A 47 -10.10 -6.91 12.83
CA ALA A 47 -9.48 -7.87 13.74
C ALA A 47 -9.72 -7.48 15.20
N LEU A 48 -9.53 -6.21 15.56
CA LEU A 48 -9.80 -5.72 16.92
C LEU A 48 -11.28 -5.89 17.30
N ALA A 49 -12.19 -5.51 16.41
CA ALA A 49 -13.63 -5.66 16.66
C ALA A 49 -14.06 -7.13 16.81
N ALA A 50 -13.52 -8.04 15.98
CA ALA A 50 -13.82 -9.45 16.07
C ALA A 50 -13.25 -10.07 17.36
N HIS A 51 -12.06 -9.69 17.77
CA HIS A 51 -11.45 -10.11 19.04
C HIS A 51 -12.28 -9.65 20.24
N ASP A 52 -12.69 -8.38 20.28
CA ASP A 52 -13.53 -7.81 21.34
C ASP A 52 -14.92 -8.49 21.38
N GLY A 53 -15.42 -8.93 20.22
CA GLY A 53 -16.63 -9.77 20.10
C GLY A 53 -16.45 -11.23 20.52
N GLY A 54 -15.26 -11.63 20.99
CA GLY A 54 -14.99 -12.98 21.49
C GLY A 54 -14.75 -14.03 20.40
N ALA A 55 -14.37 -13.62 19.18
CA ALA A 55 -14.05 -14.57 18.13
C ALA A 55 -12.90 -15.51 18.55
N PRO A 56 -13.02 -16.84 18.36
CA PRO A 56 -11.94 -17.76 18.65
C PRO A 56 -10.79 -17.57 17.65
N VAL A 57 -9.58 -17.38 18.17
CA VAL A 57 -8.37 -17.19 17.38
C VAL A 57 -7.38 -18.32 17.70
N GLU A 58 -7.41 -19.39 16.90
CA GLU A 58 -6.52 -20.53 17.07
C GLU A 58 -5.16 -20.29 16.42
N ARG A 59 -5.15 -19.67 15.23
CA ARG A 59 -3.94 -19.34 14.45
C ARG A 59 -3.95 -17.86 14.10
N PRO A 60 -3.41 -17.00 14.97
CA PRO A 60 -3.57 -15.55 14.85
C PRO A 60 -3.01 -14.96 13.56
N GLU A 61 -1.83 -15.43 13.08
CA GLU A 61 -1.23 -14.92 11.86
C GLU A 61 -2.11 -15.24 10.63
N GLN A 62 -2.49 -16.49 10.44
CA GLN A 62 -3.34 -16.90 9.32
C GLN A 62 -4.73 -16.24 9.40
N TRP A 63 -5.25 -16.06 10.60
CA TRP A 63 -6.51 -15.36 10.82
C TRP A 63 -6.43 -13.88 10.39
N LEU A 64 -5.33 -13.16 10.71
CA LEU A 64 -5.12 -11.79 10.26
C LEU A 64 -4.98 -11.70 8.73
N PHE A 65 -4.22 -12.63 8.12
CA PHE A 65 -4.12 -12.69 6.66
C PHE A 65 -5.46 -12.99 6.00
N ARG A 66 -6.31 -13.83 6.59
CA ARG A 66 -7.67 -14.08 6.08
C ARG A 66 -8.54 -12.83 6.15
N ILE A 67 -8.46 -12.05 7.23
CA ILE A 67 -9.17 -10.77 7.32
C ILE A 67 -8.68 -9.80 6.23
N ALA A 68 -7.37 -9.67 6.04
CA ALA A 68 -6.79 -8.84 5.00
C ALA A 68 -7.15 -9.32 3.58
N HIS A 69 -7.17 -10.64 3.35
CA HIS A 69 -7.60 -11.25 2.09
C HIS A 69 -9.05 -10.89 1.76
N ASN A 70 -9.96 -11.04 2.72
CA ASN A 70 -11.36 -10.69 2.53
C ASN A 70 -11.53 -9.18 2.28
N ALA A 71 -10.82 -8.33 3.03
CA ALA A 71 -10.87 -6.88 2.83
C ALA A 71 -10.34 -6.49 1.44
N ALA A 72 -9.26 -7.11 0.96
CA ALA A 72 -8.74 -6.90 -0.40
C ALA A 72 -9.74 -7.34 -1.48
N GLN A 73 -10.39 -8.49 -1.31
CA GLN A 73 -11.44 -8.94 -2.24
C GLN A 73 -12.62 -7.97 -2.28
N ASP A 74 -13.09 -7.50 -1.11
CA ASP A 74 -14.19 -6.56 -1.03
C ASP A 74 -13.83 -5.21 -1.68
N HIS A 75 -12.58 -4.76 -1.50
CA HIS A 75 -12.06 -3.58 -2.17
C HIS A 75 -12.07 -3.74 -3.70
N LEU A 76 -11.55 -4.85 -4.22
CA LEU A 76 -11.55 -5.14 -5.67
C LEU A 76 -12.96 -5.25 -6.24
N ARG A 77 -13.91 -5.87 -5.52
CA ARG A 77 -15.33 -5.94 -5.93
C ARG A 77 -15.98 -4.55 -5.97
N ARG A 78 -15.67 -3.66 -5.01
CA ARG A 78 -16.15 -2.27 -5.01
C ARG A 78 -15.62 -1.53 -6.24
N ARG A 79 -14.31 -1.59 -6.46
CA ARG A 79 -13.63 -0.96 -7.59
C ARG A 79 -14.14 -1.49 -8.95
N GLN A 80 -14.43 -2.78 -9.05
CA GLN A 80 -15.00 -3.36 -10.26
C GLN A 80 -16.43 -2.86 -10.51
N ARG A 81 -17.28 -2.77 -9.48
CA ARG A 81 -18.64 -2.20 -9.62
C ARG A 81 -18.61 -0.73 -10.04
N GLU A 82 -17.67 0.04 -9.52
CA GLU A 82 -17.47 1.44 -9.92
C GLU A 82 -17.01 1.52 -11.39
N ARG A 83 -16.08 0.65 -11.81
CA ARG A 83 -15.63 0.56 -13.20
C ARG A 83 -16.70 0.00 -14.15
N SER A 84 -17.47 -1.00 -13.74
CA SER A 84 -18.55 -1.58 -14.58
C SER A 84 -19.69 -0.59 -14.84
N ARG A 85 -19.78 0.47 -14.04
CA ARG A 85 -20.60 1.64 -14.41
C ARG A 85 -19.97 2.48 -15.51
N MET A 86 -18.72 2.20 -15.90
CA MET A 86 -17.94 2.96 -16.88
C MET A 86 -17.44 2.17 -18.10
N THR A 87 -17.22 0.86 -18.10
CA THR A 87 -16.95 -0.01 -19.30
C THR A 87 -16.45 -1.42 -18.95
N GLU A 88 -16.73 -2.41 -19.84
CA GLU A 88 -16.25 -3.80 -19.76
C GLU A 88 -15.02 -4.05 -20.65
N ALA A 89 -14.09 -4.95 -20.22
CA ALA A 89 -13.31 -5.86 -21.07
C ALA A 89 -12.39 -6.84 -20.29
N ASP A 90 -12.11 -7.96 -20.90
CA ASP A 90 -11.73 -9.30 -20.46
C ASP A 90 -10.24 -9.63 -20.61
N MET A 91 -9.71 -10.74 -19.96
CA MET A 91 -8.60 -11.54 -20.49
C MET A 91 -8.16 -12.81 -19.72
N THR A 92 -7.65 -13.81 -20.44
CA THR A 92 -7.17 -15.14 -20.04
C THR A 92 -5.79 -15.49 -20.61
N GLY A 93 -5.03 -16.47 -20.00
CA GLY A 93 -3.81 -17.08 -20.57
C GLY A 93 -3.07 -18.11 -19.68
N MET A 94 -2.18 -18.97 -20.23
CA MET A 94 -1.68 -20.29 -19.74
C MET A 94 -0.14 -20.41 -19.53
N GLU A 95 0.37 -21.48 -19.04
CA GLU A 95 1.18 -22.20 -18.03
C GLU A 95 2.71 -22.41 -18.30
N ASP A 96 3.58 -22.60 -17.31
CA ASP A 96 4.34 -23.75 -16.76
C ASP A 96 5.56 -23.43 -15.85
N HIS A 97 6.21 -24.43 -15.17
CA HIS A 97 6.83 -24.51 -13.84
C HIS A 97 8.35 -24.33 -13.63
N SER A 98 8.76 -23.92 -12.41
CA SER A 98 9.92 -24.39 -11.59
C SER A 98 10.10 -23.57 -10.28
N ALA A 99 10.35 -24.24 -9.12
CA ALA A 99 10.02 -23.69 -7.79
C ALA A 99 11.02 -22.72 -7.10
N SER A 100 12.32 -22.70 -7.38
CA SER A 100 13.28 -21.84 -6.63
C SER A 100 13.65 -20.52 -7.31
N ALA A 101 13.61 -20.47 -8.63
CA ALA A 101 13.75 -19.24 -9.41
C ALA A 101 12.47 -18.39 -9.35
N GLU A 102 11.33 -19.02 -9.14
CA GLU A 102 10.00 -18.45 -9.12
C GLU A 102 9.73 -17.56 -7.91
N ALA A 103 10.19 -17.96 -6.71
CA ALA A 103 10.05 -17.13 -5.52
C ALA A 103 10.82 -15.80 -5.65
N ARG A 104 12.02 -15.84 -6.26
CA ARG A 104 12.81 -14.63 -6.55
C ARG A 104 12.14 -13.77 -7.61
N LEU A 105 11.57 -14.38 -8.64
CA LEU A 105 10.82 -13.69 -9.68
C LEU A 105 9.56 -13.03 -9.11
N ALA A 106 8.79 -13.73 -8.28
CA ALA A 106 7.60 -13.20 -7.64
C ALA A 106 7.93 -12.05 -6.68
N ALA A 107 9.04 -12.15 -5.92
CA ALA A 107 9.47 -11.06 -5.04
C ALA A 107 9.90 -9.80 -5.80
N ALA A 108 10.47 -9.97 -7.01
CA ALA A 108 10.91 -8.88 -7.86
C ALA A 108 9.81 -8.33 -8.80
N ALA A 109 8.69 -9.04 -8.94
CA ALA A 109 7.59 -8.63 -9.83
C ALA A 109 6.93 -7.34 -9.32
N SER A 110 6.65 -6.42 -10.25
CA SER A 110 5.97 -5.16 -9.95
C SER A 110 4.52 -5.38 -9.51
N LEU A 111 3.94 -4.43 -8.80
CA LEU A 111 2.52 -4.46 -8.43
C LEU A 111 1.62 -4.63 -9.65
N ARG A 112 2.01 -4.04 -10.77
CA ARG A 112 1.31 -4.14 -12.05
C ARG A 112 1.30 -5.56 -12.61
N SER A 113 2.43 -6.27 -12.55
CA SER A 113 2.52 -7.66 -12.99
C SER A 113 1.54 -8.55 -12.23
N PHE A 114 1.39 -8.32 -10.92
CA PHE A 114 0.38 -9.04 -10.14
C PHE A 114 -1.06 -8.76 -10.59
N MET A 115 -1.35 -7.58 -11.12
CA MET A 115 -2.70 -7.22 -11.59
C MET A 115 -3.10 -7.98 -12.87
N GLN A 116 -2.15 -8.57 -13.60
CA GLN A 116 -2.45 -9.45 -14.75
C GLN A 116 -2.91 -10.85 -14.31
N LEU A 117 -2.56 -11.26 -13.10
CA LEU A 117 -2.99 -12.54 -12.55
C LEU A 117 -4.47 -12.53 -12.14
N THR A 118 -5.15 -13.67 -12.29
CA THR A 118 -6.45 -13.84 -11.66
C THR A 118 -6.34 -13.75 -10.14
N LEU A 119 -7.43 -13.45 -9.44
CA LEU A 119 -7.44 -13.28 -7.99
C LEU A 119 -6.87 -14.52 -7.26
N ALA A 120 -7.25 -15.73 -7.69
CA ALA A 120 -6.78 -16.97 -7.10
C ALA A 120 -5.28 -17.21 -7.35
N GLN A 121 -4.80 -16.95 -8.56
CA GLN A 121 -3.38 -17.03 -8.91
C GLN A 121 -2.57 -16.02 -8.08
N ARG A 122 -3.02 -14.78 -8.03
CA ARG A 122 -2.39 -13.68 -7.31
C ARG A 122 -2.25 -14.00 -5.83
N SER A 123 -3.33 -14.37 -5.15
CA SER A 123 -3.29 -14.71 -3.73
C SER A 123 -2.38 -15.91 -3.44
N ALA A 124 -2.41 -16.97 -4.28
CA ALA A 124 -1.56 -18.12 -4.09
C ALA A 124 -0.07 -17.79 -4.23
N VAL A 125 0.31 -17.04 -5.28
CA VAL A 125 1.72 -16.65 -5.50
C VAL A 125 2.21 -15.72 -4.39
N ILE A 126 1.44 -14.73 -3.98
CA ILE A 126 1.86 -13.81 -2.93
C ILE A 126 2.05 -14.55 -1.60
N LEU A 127 1.08 -15.39 -1.20
CA LEU A 127 1.16 -16.09 0.08
C LEU A 127 2.32 -17.08 0.12
N VAL A 128 2.50 -17.87 -0.94
CA VAL A 128 3.54 -18.92 -0.98
C VAL A 128 4.92 -18.35 -1.32
N ASP A 129 5.04 -17.62 -2.45
CA ASP A 129 6.35 -17.26 -2.99
C ASP A 129 6.92 -15.96 -2.42
N VAL A 130 6.05 -15.00 -2.10
CA VAL A 130 6.48 -13.70 -1.55
C VAL A 130 6.55 -13.72 -0.02
N LEU A 131 5.59 -14.37 0.63
CA LEU A 131 5.46 -14.38 2.09
C LEU A 131 5.96 -15.67 2.75
N GLY A 132 6.19 -16.73 1.96
CA GLY A 132 6.74 -17.99 2.44
C GLY A 132 5.75 -18.88 3.22
N LEU A 133 4.43 -18.67 3.06
CA LEU A 133 3.43 -19.52 3.67
C LEU A 133 3.42 -20.89 2.99
N SER A 134 3.15 -21.94 3.78
CA SER A 134 2.88 -23.27 3.24
C SER A 134 1.56 -23.30 2.45
N LEU A 135 1.38 -24.32 1.61
CA LEU A 135 0.13 -24.53 0.89
C LEU A 135 -1.07 -24.71 1.83
N PHE A 136 -0.87 -25.32 3.01
CA PHE A 136 -1.94 -25.47 3.99
C PHE A 136 -2.37 -24.15 4.60
N GLU A 137 -1.41 -23.33 5.01
CA GLU A 137 -1.68 -21.98 5.53
C GLU A 137 -2.34 -21.10 4.45
N THR A 138 -1.93 -21.25 3.20
CA THR A 138 -2.56 -20.56 2.07
C THR A 138 -4.02 -21.00 1.90
N CYS A 139 -4.33 -22.28 2.05
CA CYS A 139 -5.73 -22.76 2.04
C CYS A 139 -6.55 -22.16 3.20
N GLU A 140 -5.97 -22.06 4.39
CA GLU A 140 -6.63 -21.45 5.55
C GLU A 140 -6.93 -19.97 5.34
N VAL A 141 -6.01 -19.24 4.72
CA VAL A 141 -6.19 -17.81 4.41
C VAL A 141 -7.25 -17.60 3.32
N THR A 142 -7.17 -18.36 2.23
CA THR A 142 -8.02 -18.14 1.04
C THR A 142 -9.35 -18.87 1.08
N GLY A 143 -9.47 -19.90 1.92
CA GLY A 143 -10.63 -20.80 1.94
C GLY A 143 -10.67 -21.77 0.74
N ALA A 144 -9.62 -21.83 -0.07
CA ALA A 144 -9.54 -22.70 -1.25
C ALA A 144 -9.10 -24.12 -0.88
N THR A 145 -9.45 -25.10 -1.71
CA THR A 145 -8.95 -26.48 -1.54
C THR A 145 -7.46 -26.56 -1.91
N LEU A 146 -6.75 -27.56 -1.37
CA LEU A 146 -5.35 -27.78 -1.67
C LEU A 146 -5.10 -27.98 -3.18
N ALA A 147 -5.98 -28.69 -3.88
CA ALA A 147 -5.89 -28.88 -5.32
C ALA A 147 -6.03 -27.55 -6.09
N ALA A 148 -7.02 -26.73 -5.73
CA ALA A 148 -7.24 -25.43 -6.32
C ALA A 148 -6.05 -24.46 -6.05
N THR A 149 -5.51 -24.47 -4.82
CA THR A 149 -4.35 -23.66 -4.46
C THR A 149 -3.10 -24.07 -5.25
N LYS A 150 -2.83 -25.36 -5.38
CA LYS A 150 -1.70 -25.87 -6.21
C LYS A 150 -1.86 -25.45 -7.68
N ALA A 151 -3.03 -25.63 -8.24
CA ALA A 151 -3.31 -25.24 -9.63
C ALA A 151 -3.19 -23.73 -9.85
N ALA A 152 -3.69 -22.92 -8.90
CA ALA A 152 -3.59 -21.47 -8.97
C ALA A 152 -2.14 -21.00 -8.87
N LEU A 153 -1.35 -21.56 -7.93
CA LEU A 153 0.06 -21.26 -7.75
C LEU A 153 0.85 -21.57 -9.02
N HIS A 154 0.62 -22.76 -9.58
CA HIS A 154 1.25 -23.22 -10.81
C HIS A 154 1.01 -22.22 -11.96
N ARG A 155 -0.25 -21.92 -12.27
CA ARG A 155 -0.59 -20.99 -13.35
C ARG A 155 -0.08 -19.58 -13.08
N GLY A 156 -0.17 -19.10 -11.83
CA GLY A 156 0.31 -17.77 -11.46
C GLY A 156 1.81 -17.58 -11.65
N ARG A 157 2.59 -18.60 -11.33
CA ARG A 157 4.05 -18.61 -11.56
C ARG A 157 4.39 -18.54 -13.05
N ALA A 158 3.70 -19.33 -13.87
CA ALA A 158 3.89 -19.33 -15.30
C ALA A 158 3.60 -17.96 -15.92
N GLU A 159 2.50 -17.35 -15.52
CA GLU A 159 2.10 -16.01 -15.99
C GLU A 159 3.13 -14.95 -15.60
N LEU A 160 3.60 -14.93 -14.33
CA LEU A 160 4.66 -14.00 -13.92
C LEU A 160 5.96 -14.18 -14.70
N LYS A 161 6.31 -15.43 -15.02
CA LYS A 161 7.49 -15.73 -15.84
C LYS A 161 7.35 -15.18 -17.26
N ALA A 162 6.17 -15.30 -17.85
CA ALA A 162 5.88 -14.72 -19.18
C ALA A 162 5.95 -13.18 -19.14
N LEU A 163 5.37 -12.57 -18.11
CA LEU A 163 5.38 -11.11 -17.93
C LEU A 163 6.78 -10.54 -17.68
N ALA A 164 7.64 -11.27 -16.96
CA ALA A 164 9.02 -10.81 -16.70
C ALA A 164 9.89 -10.72 -17.96
N SER A 165 9.47 -11.35 -19.05
CA SER A 165 10.17 -11.29 -20.35
C SER A 165 9.70 -10.11 -21.21
N ALA A 166 8.66 -9.37 -20.79
CA ALA A 166 8.17 -8.20 -21.48
C ALA A 166 8.91 -6.94 -21.03
N PRO A 167 9.28 -6.03 -21.95
CA PRO A 167 9.88 -4.74 -21.56
C PRO A 167 8.93 -3.93 -20.68
N ASP A 168 9.42 -3.43 -19.56
CA ASP A 168 8.66 -2.50 -18.68
C ASP A 168 8.82 -1.04 -19.21
N ASP A 169 8.34 -0.82 -20.43
CA ASP A 169 8.50 0.44 -21.16
C ASP A 169 7.30 1.38 -20.91
N MET A 170 7.11 1.77 -19.64
CA MET A 170 6.03 2.68 -19.29
C MET A 170 6.53 4.12 -19.24
N PRO A 171 5.86 5.04 -19.96
CA PRO A 171 6.18 6.46 -19.87
C PRO A 171 5.94 6.96 -18.45
N VAL A 172 6.81 7.86 -17.99
CA VAL A 172 6.58 8.58 -16.73
C VAL A 172 5.26 9.33 -16.85
N PRO A 173 4.34 9.20 -15.89
CA PRO A 173 3.11 9.96 -15.90
C PRO A 173 3.41 11.46 -15.97
N LYS A 174 2.56 12.22 -16.66
CA LYS A 174 2.67 13.68 -16.70
C LYS A 174 1.63 14.29 -15.78
N LEU A 175 2.03 15.30 -15.03
CA LEU A 175 1.12 16.13 -14.28
C LEU A 175 0.30 17.04 -15.21
N ASP A 176 -0.93 17.32 -14.85
CA ASP A 176 -1.63 18.48 -15.38
C ASP A 176 -0.87 19.75 -14.98
N PRO A 177 -0.71 20.73 -15.86
CA PRO A 177 0.09 21.93 -15.57
C PRO A 177 -0.39 22.70 -14.32
N GLU A 178 -1.69 22.70 -14.05
CA GLU A 178 -2.25 23.37 -12.88
C GLU A 178 -1.99 22.59 -11.59
N GLU A 179 -2.09 21.27 -11.64
CA GLU A 179 -1.73 20.40 -10.52
C GLU A 179 -0.23 20.48 -10.24
N GLU A 180 0.61 20.49 -11.28
CA GLU A 180 2.05 20.66 -11.13
C GLU A 180 2.40 21.99 -10.46
N ARG A 181 1.77 23.10 -10.87
CA ARG A 181 1.97 24.42 -10.29
C ARG A 181 1.66 24.43 -8.79
N ARG A 182 0.52 23.84 -8.40
CA ARG A 182 0.10 23.75 -6.99
C ARG A 182 1.06 22.90 -6.15
N LEU A 183 1.42 21.74 -6.66
CA LEU A 183 2.37 20.84 -5.97
C LEU A 183 3.76 21.46 -5.86
N ARG A 184 4.28 22.10 -6.92
CA ARG A 184 5.57 22.83 -6.87
C ARG A 184 5.53 23.92 -5.80
N ARG A 185 4.48 24.75 -5.79
CA ARG A 185 4.32 25.79 -4.77
C ARG A 185 4.36 25.21 -3.35
N TYR A 186 3.68 24.12 -3.11
CA TYR A 186 3.71 23.46 -1.81
C TYR A 186 5.12 22.96 -1.45
N VAL A 187 5.79 22.28 -2.38
CA VAL A 187 7.16 21.76 -2.20
C VAL A 187 8.16 22.91 -1.97
N ASP A 188 8.07 23.99 -2.71
CA ASP A 188 8.97 25.13 -2.59
C ASP A 188 8.86 25.81 -1.22
N LEU A 189 7.62 26.07 -0.76
CA LEU A 189 7.37 26.63 0.56
C LEU A 189 7.89 25.69 1.67
N PHE A 190 7.66 24.40 1.53
CA PHE A 190 8.10 23.41 2.50
C PHE A 190 9.63 23.33 2.57
N ASN A 191 10.30 23.26 1.43
CA ASN A 191 11.77 23.23 1.33
C ASN A 191 12.41 24.53 1.83
N ALA A 192 11.75 25.68 1.62
CA ALA A 192 12.16 26.98 2.16
C ALA A 192 11.88 27.11 3.66
N ARG A 193 11.21 26.11 4.28
CA ARG A 193 10.73 26.14 5.68
C ARG A 193 9.77 27.31 5.96
N ASP A 194 9.11 27.81 4.93
CA ASP A 194 8.03 28.79 5.05
C ASP A 194 6.72 28.09 5.46
N PHE A 195 6.67 27.64 6.72
CA PHE A 195 5.48 26.95 7.22
C PHE A 195 4.28 27.87 7.42
N ASP A 196 4.47 29.17 7.46
CA ASP A 196 3.34 30.12 7.45
C ASP A 196 2.74 30.20 6.05
N GLY A 197 3.56 30.23 5.01
CA GLY A 197 3.13 30.08 3.63
C GLY A 197 2.41 28.75 3.38
N VAL A 198 2.91 27.63 3.92
CA VAL A 198 2.22 26.32 3.83
C VAL A 198 0.87 26.37 4.55
N ARG A 199 0.82 26.94 5.78
CA ARG A 199 -0.45 27.10 6.54
C ARG A 199 -1.49 27.97 5.81
N ALA A 200 -1.04 28.88 4.98
CA ALA A 200 -1.93 29.71 4.16
C ALA A 200 -2.58 28.92 3.00
N LEU A 201 -2.01 27.79 2.61
CA LEU A 201 -2.56 26.92 1.56
C LEU A 201 -3.58 25.91 2.08
N ILE A 202 -3.69 25.66 3.38
CA ILE A 202 -4.54 24.60 3.92
C ILE A 202 -5.94 25.14 4.29
N ALA A 203 -6.95 24.32 3.99
CA ALA A 203 -8.33 24.58 4.35
C ALA A 203 -8.55 24.56 5.88
N GLU A 204 -9.58 25.23 6.37
CA GLU A 204 -9.91 25.27 7.81
C GLU A 204 -10.25 23.88 8.36
N ASP A 205 -10.91 23.04 7.58
CA ASP A 205 -11.34 21.68 7.92
C ASP A 205 -10.39 20.56 7.42
N ILE A 206 -9.14 20.91 7.10
CA ILE A 206 -8.12 19.97 6.59
C ILE A 206 -8.06 18.69 7.41
N GLN A 207 -7.85 17.58 6.72
CA GLN A 207 -7.55 16.27 7.31
C GLN A 207 -6.08 15.93 7.09
N VAL A 208 -5.34 15.61 8.16
CA VAL A 208 -3.96 15.13 8.07
C VAL A 208 -3.91 13.71 8.64
N ASP A 209 -3.61 12.74 7.78
CA ASP A 209 -3.41 11.33 8.14
C ASP A 209 -1.90 11.05 8.12
N VAL A 210 -1.28 11.04 9.30
CA VAL A 210 0.09 10.57 9.46
C VAL A 210 0.02 9.05 9.61
N VAL A 211 0.22 8.36 8.49
CA VAL A 211 0.02 6.92 8.36
C VAL A 211 0.79 6.17 9.43
N ASN A 212 0.15 5.20 10.09
CA ASN A 212 0.67 4.43 11.20
C ASN A 212 1.00 5.25 12.49
N ARG A 213 0.48 6.47 12.61
CA ARG A 213 0.73 7.34 13.78
C ARG A 213 -0.52 8.00 14.33
N THR A 214 -1.13 8.93 13.58
CA THR A 214 -2.24 9.74 14.09
C THR A 214 -3.03 10.36 12.95
N ARG A 215 -4.25 10.77 13.27
CA ARG A 215 -5.09 11.61 12.41
C ARG A 215 -5.36 12.92 13.11
N LEU A 216 -5.23 14.00 12.38
CA LEU A 216 -5.45 15.37 12.85
C LEU A 216 -6.56 15.99 12.02
N GLN A 217 -7.42 16.81 12.64
CA GLN A 217 -8.54 17.43 12.00
C GLN A 217 -8.54 18.94 12.25
N GLY A 218 -8.65 19.69 11.16
CA GLY A 218 -8.68 21.15 11.17
C GLY A 218 -7.32 21.81 11.29
N LYS A 219 -7.27 23.07 10.90
CA LYS A 219 -6.06 23.87 10.73
C LYS A 219 -5.22 24.00 12.00
N LYS A 220 -5.86 24.05 13.17
CA LYS A 220 -5.17 24.17 14.46
C LYS A 220 -4.36 22.91 14.78
N GLU A 221 -4.94 21.72 14.62
CA GLU A 221 -4.22 20.48 14.87
C GLU A 221 -3.16 20.22 13.78
N ALA A 222 -3.48 20.50 12.51
CA ALA A 222 -2.55 20.38 11.39
C ALA A 222 -1.30 21.26 11.59
N SER A 223 -1.39 22.38 12.30
CA SER A 223 -0.23 23.22 12.62
C SER A 223 0.84 22.51 13.44
N THR A 224 0.47 21.51 14.25
CA THR A 224 1.43 20.71 15.02
C THR A 224 2.23 19.77 14.11
N TYR A 225 1.60 19.26 13.05
CA TYR A 225 2.26 18.44 12.04
C TYR A 225 3.40 19.20 11.35
N PHE A 226 3.17 20.43 10.90
CA PHE A 226 4.21 21.26 10.28
C PHE A 226 5.33 21.61 11.25
N GLY A 227 4.99 21.89 12.51
CA GLY A 227 5.98 22.14 13.58
C GLY A 227 6.90 20.95 13.86
N ASN A 228 6.46 19.72 13.60
CA ASN A 228 7.33 18.55 13.69
C ASN A 228 8.36 18.49 12.54
N TYR A 229 7.99 18.89 11.34
CA TYR A 229 8.91 18.99 10.22
C TYR A 229 9.93 20.13 10.41
N ASP A 230 9.54 21.22 11.04
CA ASP A 230 10.43 22.35 11.33
C ASP A 230 11.60 21.98 12.25
N ARG A 231 11.38 21.05 13.17
CA ARG A 231 12.38 20.61 14.17
C ARG A 231 13.45 19.67 13.63
N ILE A 232 13.30 19.16 12.44
CA ILE A 232 14.18 18.14 11.83
C ILE A 232 14.71 18.65 10.50
N SER A 233 15.94 18.25 10.15
CA SER A 233 16.64 18.72 8.94
C SER A 233 17.08 17.60 8.00
N ASP A 234 16.64 16.37 8.26
CA ASP A 234 17.04 15.16 7.53
C ASP A 234 16.16 14.85 6.31
N TRP A 235 15.43 15.84 5.81
CA TRP A 235 14.49 15.69 4.69
C TRP A 235 14.62 16.84 3.67
N ALA A 236 14.30 16.51 2.44
CA ALA A 236 13.98 17.45 1.36
C ALA A 236 12.81 16.87 0.57
N LEU A 237 11.96 17.72 0.04
CA LEU A 237 10.82 17.32 -0.76
C LEU A 237 11.13 17.43 -2.25
N SER A 238 10.68 16.47 -3.04
CA SER A 238 10.72 16.49 -4.50
C SER A 238 9.39 16.05 -5.07
N LEU A 239 9.02 16.56 -6.23
CA LEU A 239 7.86 16.04 -6.97
C LEU A 239 8.18 14.67 -7.55
N GLY A 240 7.15 13.83 -7.60
CA GLY A 240 7.26 12.52 -8.21
C GLY A 240 5.92 11.80 -8.28
N PHE A 241 6.01 10.51 -8.49
CA PHE A 241 4.85 9.62 -8.60
C PHE A 241 5.07 8.40 -7.75
N VAL A 242 3.98 7.93 -7.16
CA VAL A 242 3.91 6.67 -6.42
C VAL A 242 2.77 5.83 -7.01
N ASP A 243 3.09 4.67 -7.56
CA ASP A 243 2.15 3.80 -8.29
C ASP A 243 1.40 4.55 -9.41
N GLY A 244 2.09 5.48 -10.08
CA GLY A 244 1.54 6.31 -11.13
C GLY A 244 0.66 7.48 -10.67
N ARG A 245 0.50 7.70 -9.37
CA ARG A 245 -0.21 8.86 -8.80
C ARG A 245 0.76 9.98 -8.45
N PRO A 246 0.41 11.24 -8.68
CA PRO A 246 1.18 12.39 -8.21
C PRO A 246 1.45 12.30 -6.71
N ALA A 247 2.68 12.52 -6.32
CA ALA A 247 3.11 12.46 -4.93
C ALA A 247 4.27 13.42 -4.66
N ILE A 248 4.43 13.80 -3.41
CA ILE A 248 5.59 14.53 -2.92
C ILE A 248 6.50 13.52 -2.23
N LEU A 249 7.70 13.31 -2.77
CA LEU A 249 8.69 12.38 -2.26
C LEU A 249 9.47 13.01 -1.12
N ILE A 250 9.60 12.33 0.01
CA ILE A 250 10.45 12.72 1.14
C ILE A 250 11.81 12.07 0.94
N CYS A 251 12.80 12.87 0.57
CA CYS A 251 14.15 12.42 0.25
C CYS A 251 15.11 12.73 1.39
N ASN A 252 16.16 11.90 1.51
CA ASN A 252 17.29 12.22 2.37
C ASN A 252 18.28 13.11 1.61
N PRO A 253 18.50 14.38 2.01
CA PRO A 253 19.43 15.28 1.32
C PRO A 253 20.89 14.83 1.42
N GLN A 254 21.23 13.94 2.37
CA GLN A 254 22.61 13.48 2.64
C GLN A 254 22.90 12.09 2.07
N ALA A 255 21.92 11.41 1.47
CA ALA A 255 22.04 10.04 0.98
C ALA A 255 21.46 9.90 -0.44
N ASP A 256 22.13 10.49 -1.41
CA ASP A 256 21.84 10.38 -2.85
C ASP A 256 20.34 10.46 -3.21
N ARG A 257 19.63 11.38 -2.56
CA ARG A 257 18.18 11.59 -2.70
C ARG A 257 17.35 10.32 -2.44
N ALA A 258 17.85 9.38 -1.62
CA ALA A 258 17.08 8.18 -1.28
C ALA A 258 15.72 8.54 -0.70
N VAL A 259 14.65 8.00 -1.30
CA VAL A 259 13.27 8.22 -0.85
C VAL A 259 13.03 7.44 0.44
N ARG A 260 12.58 8.12 1.48
CA ARG A 260 12.26 7.53 2.81
C ARG A 260 10.77 7.48 3.11
N GLY A 261 9.99 8.21 2.34
CA GLY A 261 8.55 8.32 2.48
C GLY A 261 7.97 9.16 1.36
N PHE A 262 6.69 9.34 1.38
CA PHE A 262 6.00 10.23 0.44
C PHE A 262 4.76 10.82 1.08
N VAL A 263 4.28 11.91 0.51
CA VAL A 263 3.07 12.60 0.92
C VAL A 263 2.12 12.70 -0.27
N LEU A 264 0.85 12.41 -0.04
CA LEU A 264 -0.23 12.66 -0.97
C LEU A 264 -1.01 13.88 -0.48
N VAL A 265 -1.37 14.76 -1.42
CA VAL A 265 -2.09 16.00 -1.12
C VAL A 265 -3.31 16.07 -2.02
N ASP A 266 -4.49 16.19 -1.40
CA ASP A 266 -5.74 16.41 -2.12
C ASP A 266 -6.12 17.90 -2.04
N TRP A 267 -6.55 18.43 -3.18
CA TRP A 267 -6.87 19.84 -3.35
C TRP A 267 -8.37 20.06 -3.57
N SER A 268 -8.89 21.16 -3.05
CA SER A 268 -10.19 21.75 -3.43
C SER A 268 -9.93 23.17 -3.91
N GLY A 269 -9.96 23.39 -5.22
CA GLY A 269 -9.48 24.64 -5.81
C GLY A 269 -8.00 24.88 -5.49
N GLU A 270 -7.68 25.96 -4.81
CA GLU A 270 -6.31 26.34 -4.40
C GLU A 270 -5.98 25.90 -2.97
N GLU A 271 -6.90 25.28 -2.23
CA GLU A 271 -6.68 24.87 -0.85
C GLU A 271 -6.42 23.37 -0.71
N VAL A 272 -5.49 23.02 0.16
CA VAL A 272 -5.21 21.65 0.54
C VAL A 272 -6.26 21.19 1.57
N VAL A 273 -7.07 20.21 1.20
CA VAL A 273 -8.12 19.65 2.06
C VAL A 273 -7.72 18.38 2.77
N ARG A 274 -6.72 17.67 2.24
CA ARG A 274 -6.22 16.44 2.86
C ARG A 274 -4.74 16.23 2.59
N ILE A 275 -4.04 15.77 3.64
CA ILE A 275 -2.65 15.31 3.57
C ILE A 275 -2.60 13.87 4.08
N ARG A 276 -1.93 12.98 3.33
CA ARG A 276 -1.57 11.64 3.80
C ARG A 276 -0.06 11.50 3.78
N ASP A 277 0.55 11.38 4.94
CA ASP A 277 2.00 11.31 5.11
C ASP A 277 2.45 9.88 5.47
N PHE A 278 3.23 9.27 4.58
CA PHE A 278 3.76 7.91 4.70
C PHE A 278 5.18 7.86 5.28
N ARG A 279 5.68 8.94 5.86
CA ARG A 279 7.02 8.99 6.49
C ARG A 279 7.24 7.89 7.53
N HIS A 280 6.20 7.51 8.26
CA HIS A 280 6.24 6.48 9.30
C HIS A 280 5.81 5.09 8.81
N ALA A 281 5.73 4.90 7.50
CA ALA A 281 5.39 3.64 6.85
C ALA A 281 6.43 3.29 5.77
N PRO A 282 7.72 3.07 6.13
CA PRO A 282 8.79 2.80 5.16
C PRO A 282 8.52 1.56 4.30
N TYR A 283 7.80 0.58 4.83
CA TYR A 283 7.36 -0.61 4.07
C TYR A 283 6.48 -0.26 2.86
N CYS A 284 5.84 0.91 2.82
CA CYS A 284 5.12 1.38 1.64
C CYS A 284 6.09 1.82 0.54
N VAL A 285 7.22 2.40 0.90
CA VAL A 285 8.28 2.81 -0.05
C VAL A 285 8.92 1.57 -0.69
N ASP A 286 9.16 0.52 0.10
CA ASP A 286 9.80 -0.72 -0.36
C ASP A 286 8.97 -1.45 -1.44
N GLU A 287 7.67 -1.24 -1.46
CA GLU A 287 6.73 -1.92 -2.37
C GLU A 287 6.27 -1.04 -3.54
N ALA A 288 6.54 0.27 -3.49
CA ALA A 288 6.01 1.24 -4.43
C ALA A 288 6.80 1.34 -5.74
N ASP A 289 6.10 1.57 -6.86
CA ASP A 289 6.72 2.11 -8.08
C ASP A 289 6.90 3.62 -7.90
N ILE A 290 8.12 4.03 -7.54
CA ILE A 290 8.46 5.43 -7.29
C ILE A 290 9.21 5.99 -8.48
N ARG A 291 8.74 7.13 -9.00
CA ARG A 291 9.36 7.86 -10.10
C ARG A 291 9.49 9.33 -9.75
N PHE A 292 10.64 9.92 -10.00
CA PHE A 292 10.80 11.37 -9.87
C PHE A 292 10.08 12.08 -11.03
N GLY A 293 9.48 13.22 -10.72
CA GLY A 293 8.97 14.13 -11.74
C GLY A 293 10.11 14.75 -12.55
N ALA A 294 9.80 15.32 -13.71
CA ALA A 294 10.78 16.13 -14.44
C ALA A 294 11.14 17.38 -13.60
N ASP A 295 12.43 17.68 -13.51
CA ASP A 295 12.95 18.89 -12.86
C ASP A 295 12.51 20.16 -13.56
#